data_d8eb4cd2d3239de27dbd978827a8d7a9
#
_entry.id   d8eb4cd2d3239de27dbd978827a8d7a9
#
_cell.length_a   1.000
_cell.length_b   1.000
_cell.length_c   1.000
_cell.angle_alpha   90.00
_cell.angle_beta   90.00
_cell.angle_gamma   90.00
#
_symmetry.space_group_name_H-M   'P 1'
#
loop_
_entity.id
_entity.type
_entity.pdbx_description
1 polymer ?
#
loop_
_entity_poly.entity_id
_entity_poly.type
_entity_poly.pdbx_seq_one_letter_code
_entity_poly.pdbx_strand_id
1 'polypeptide(L)'
;MGNSKYLKMKPVKEDFEINEAEGVVKCFQTWDFFVPREIAQTLIFDGKLNSNWSQILTKNDRHIYIETVGCARKAKDDVWNTDKGRHVASTKASMKAYRKYLKLAKKMSKAFKKIEDTLKTTVIMSLRFLVREGVHLAKLQTQTK
;
A
#
# COMPACT_ATOMS: atom_id res chain seq x y z
N MET A 1 -7.86 15.03 19.97
CA MET A 1 -7.60 13.70 19.37
C MET A 1 -7.40 13.87 17.88
N GLY A 2 -6.17 13.66 17.47
CA GLY A 2 -5.87 13.72 16.04
C GLY A 2 -6.54 12.57 15.30
N ASN A 3 -7.53 12.87 14.49
CA ASN A 3 -8.10 11.92 13.57
C ASN A 3 -7.17 11.76 12.37
N SER A 4 -5.98 11.17 12.61
CA SER A 4 -5.13 10.78 11.49
C SER A 4 -5.80 9.62 10.81
N LYS A 5 -6.37 9.87 9.64
CA LYS A 5 -6.92 8.82 8.80
C LYS A 5 -5.78 8.10 8.11
N TYR A 6 -5.62 6.83 8.39
CA TYR A 6 -4.69 5.97 7.67
C TYR A 6 -5.37 4.65 7.33
N LEU A 7 -4.87 4.00 6.31
CA LEU A 7 -5.39 2.71 5.88
C LEU A 7 -4.87 1.64 6.84
N LYS A 8 -5.77 1.04 7.60
CA LYS A 8 -5.42 0.12 8.67
C LYS A 8 -5.37 -1.32 8.16
N MET A 9 -4.28 -2.00 8.51
CA MET A 9 -4.14 -3.43 8.27
C MET A 9 -4.73 -4.19 9.45
N LYS A 10 -5.57 -5.20 9.19
CA LYS A 10 -6.24 -6.00 10.22
C LYS A 10 -5.76 -7.45 10.21
N PRO A 11 -5.45 -8.04 11.38
CA PRO A 11 -5.15 -9.47 11.43
C PRO A 11 -6.43 -10.27 11.18
N VAL A 12 -6.34 -11.24 10.30
CA VAL A 12 -7.48 -12.11 9.93
C VAL A 12 -7.32 -13.50 10.50
N LYS A 13 -6.10 -14.03 10.47
CA LYS A 13 -5.81 -15.40 10.87
C LYS A 13 -4.40 -15.52 11.43
N GLU A 14 -4.26 -16.35 12.47
CA GLU A 14 -2.96 -16.69 13.02
C GLU A 14 -2.95 -18.17 13.39
N ASP A 15 -1.99 -18.93 12.85
CA ASP A 15 -1.79 -20.34 13.13
C ASP A 15 -0.35 -20.59 13.55
N PHE A 16 -0.15 -21.58 14.38
CA PHE A 16 1.17 -21.99 14.85
C PHE A 16 1.48 -23.43 14.44
N GLU A 17 2.72 -23.66 14.09
CA GLU A 17 3.30 -24.98 13.90
C GLU A 17 4.45 -25.13 14.90
N ILE A 18 4.33 -26.07 15.83
CA ILE A 18 5.28 -26.23 16.92
C ILE A 18 6.00 -27.56 16.78
N ASN A 19 7.32 -27.51 16.72
CA ASN A 19 8.17 -28.70 16.76
C ASN A 19 9.01 -28.66 18.04
N GLU A 20 8.52 -29.32 19.07
CA GLU A 20 9.18 -29.34 20.38
C GLU A 20 10.53 -30.07 20.34
N ALA A 21 10.66 -31.10 19.51
CA ALA A 21 11.89 -31.87 19.39
C ALA A 21 13.04 -31.05 18.86
N GLU A 22 12.77 -30.13 17.90
CA GLU A 22 13.76 -29.23 17.33
C GLU A 22 13.82 -27.89 18.01
N GLY A 23 12.87 -27.60 18.91
CA GLY A 23 12.76 -26.28 19.54
C GLY A 23 12.44 -25.19 18.55
N VAL A 24 11.49 -25.41 17.66
CA VAL A 24 11.09 -24.47 16.60
C VAL A 24 9.60 -24.18 16.68
N VAL A 25 9.24 -22.91 16.62
CA VAL A 25 7.85 -22.48 16.48
C VAL A 25 7.75 -21.62 15.23
N LYS A 26 6.80 -21.95 14.34
CA LYS A 26 6.46 -21.13 13.19
C LYS A 26 5.08 -20.51 13.41
N CYS A 27 4.95 -19.24 13.11
CA CYS A 27 3.69 -18.53 13.16
C CYS A 27 3.30 -18.08 11.76
N PHE A 28 2.12 -18.53 11.32
CA PHE A 28 1.56 -18.13 10.02
C PHE A 28 0.48 -17.10 10.29
N GLN A 29 0.64 -15.91 9.72
CA GLN A 29 -0.33 -14.83 9.85
C GLN A 29 -0.86 -14.41 8.50
N THR A 30 -2.16 -14.11 8.45
CA THR A 30 -2.82 -13.48 7.32
C THR A 30 -3.40 -12.16 7.79
N TRP A 31 -3.09 -11.10 7.05
CA TRP A 31 -3.55 -9.74 7.34
C TRP A 31 -4.38 -9.25 6.17
N ASP A 32 -5.41 -8.48 6.47
CA ASP A 32 -6.26 -7.84 5.47
C ASP A 32 -5.96 -6.35 5.40
N PHE A 33 -5.70 -5.88 4.19
CA PHE A 33 -5.53 -4.48 3.88
C PHE A 33 -6.61 -4.04 2.90
N PHE A 34 -7.55 -3.22 3.36
CA PHE A 34 -8.64 -2.72 2.54
C PHE A 34 -8.24 -1.40 1.87
N VAL A 35 -8.39 -1.35 0.55
CA VAL A 35 -8.12 -0.15 -0.23
C VAL A 35 -9.43 0.54 -0.55
N PRO A 36 -9.67 1.79 -0.07
CA PRO A 36 -10.87 2.53 -0.39
C PRO A 36 -11.09 2.68 -1.89
N ARG A 37 -12.35 2.77 -2.30
CA ARG A 37 -12.75 2.83 -3.70
C ARG A 37 -12.04 3.94 -4.48
N GLU A 38 -11.95 5.13 -3.89
CA GLU A 38 -11.32 6.30 -4.50
C GLU A 38 -9.85 6.05 -4.81
N ILE A 39 -9.14 5.44 -3.85
CA ILE A 39 -7.73 5.10 -4.00
C ILE A 39 -7.56 4.00 -5.05
N ALA A 40 -8.37 2.94 -4.98
CA ALA A 40 -8.31 1.83 -5.91
C ALA A 40 -8.55 2.27 -7.36
N GLN A 41 -9.58 3.08 -7.60
CA GLN A 41 -9.90 3.59 -8.92
C GLN A 41 -8.78 4.45 -9.49
N THR A 42 -8.20 5.33 -8.67
CA THR A 42 -7.09 6.18 -9.08
C THR A 42 -5.86 5.36 -9.45
N LEU A 43 -5.53 4.35 -8.66
CA LEU A 43 -4.39 3.47 -8.93
C LEU A 43 -4.60 2.62 -10.18
N ILE A 44 -5.80 2.12 -10.42
CA ILE A 44 -6.14 1.34 -11.62
C ILE A 44 -6.05 2.23 -12.86
N PHE A 45 -6.56 3.46 -12.76
CA PHE A 45 -6.57 4.42 -13.88
C PHE A 45 -5.17 4.84 -14.31
N ASP A 46 -4.22 4.93 -13.38
CA ASP A 46 -2.83 5.28 -13.69
C ASP A 46 -2.13 4.25 -14.60
N GLY A 47 -2.67 3.04 -14.68
CA GLY A 47 -2.15 1.98 -15.57
C GLY A 47 -0.73 1.52 -15.25
N LYS A 48 -0.12 2.03 -14.18
CA LYS A 48 1.24 1.71 -13.76
C LYS A 48 1.31 0.65 -12.67
N LEU A 49 0.16 0.29 -12.13
CA LEU A 49 0.08 -0.88 -11.29
C LEU A 49 0.29 -2.11 -12.18
N ASN A 50 1.17 -2.95 -11.73
CA ASN A 50 1.37 -4.26 -12.27
C ASN A 50 0.00 -4.94 -12.45
N SER A 51 -0.18 -5.71 -13.51
CA SER A 51 -1.46 -6.37 -13.83
C SER A 51 -2.02 -7.20 -12.67
N ASN A 52 -1.15 -7.74 -11.81
CA ASN A 52 -1.56 -8.48 -10.61
C ASN A 52 -2.30 -7.60 -9.60
N TRP A 53 -1.87 -6.35 -9.45
CA TRP A 53 -2.52 -5.38 -8.56
C TRP A 53 -3.89 -4.98 -9.06
N SER A 54 -4.01 -4.74 -10.35
CA SER A 54 -5.29 -4.44 -10.99
C SER A 54 -6.28 -5.58 -10.78
N GLN A 55 -5.85 -6.84 -10.93
CA GLN A 55 -6.68 -8.01 -10.68
C GLN A 55 -7.10 -8.13 -9.21
N ILE A 56 -6.18 -7.93 -8.29
CA ILE A 56 -6.46 -7.99 -6.85
C ILE A 56 -7.50 -6.93 -6.45
N LEU A 57 -7.31 -5.70 -6.92
CA LEU A 57 -8.20 -4.59 -6.57
C LEU A 57 -9.59 -4.72 -7.19
N THR A 58 -9.71 -5.40 -8.34
CA THR A 58 -11.02 -5.60 -9.00
C THR A 58 -11.74 -6.88 -8.56
N LYS A 59 -11.00 -7.99 -8.38
CA LYS A 59 -11.59 -9.30 -8.07
C LYS A 59 -11.88 -9.53 -6.60
N ASN A 60 -11.08 -8.98 -5.70
CA ASN A 60 -11.17 -9.21 -4.26
C ASN A 60 -11.84 -8.05 -3.50
N ASP A 61 -12.75 -7.33 -4.15
CA ASP A 61 -13.44 -6.18 -3.53
C ASP A 61 -12.48 -5.20 -2.83
N ARG A 62 -11.31 -4.99 -3.42
CA ARG A 62 -10.30 -4.06 -2.92
C ARG A 62 -9.60 -4.51 -1.63
N HIS A 63 -9.72 -5.78 -1.29
CA HIS A 63 -8.96 -6.38 -0.20
C HIS A 63 -7.63 -6.93 -0.70
N ILE A 64 -6.58 -6.61 0.02
CA ILE A 64 -5.25 -7.16 -0.22
C ILE A 64 -4.88 -7.99 1.00
N TYR A 65 -4.58 -9.26 0.79
CA TYR A 65 -4.17 -10.15 1.86
C TYR A 65 -2.65 -10.28 1.90
N ILE A 66 -2.08 -10.05 3.07
CA ILE A 66 -0.66 -10.17 3.32
C ILE A 66 -0.44 -11.42 4.17
N GLU A 67 0.29 -12.39 3.62
CA GLU A 67 0.64 -13.62 4.32
C GLU A 67 2.09 -13.58 4.74
N THR A 68 2.36 -13.92 6.00
CA THR A 68 3.71 -13.92 6.56
C THR A 68 3.93 -15.12 7.46
N VAL A 69 5.21 -15.48 7.59
CA VAL A 69 5.67 -16.56 8.47
C VAL A 69 6.77 -16.01 9.36
N GLY A 70 6.59 -16.13 10.68
CA GLY A 70 7.62 -15.86 11.67
C GLY A 70 8.13 -17.16 12.25
N CYS A 71 9.42 -17.22 12.54
CA CYS A 71 10.04 -18.42 13.09
C CYS A 71 10.84 -18.08 14.34
N ALA A 72 10.61 -18.81 15.42
CA ALA A 72 11.40 -18.77 16.63
C ALA A 72 12.14 -20.09 16.79
N ARG A 73 13.43 -20.02 17.09
CA ARG A 73 14.26 -21.20 17.35
C ARG A 73 14.87 -21.08 18.74
N LYS A 74 14.87 -22.21 19.45
CA LYS A 74 15.54 -22.32 20.74
C LYS A 74 17.04 -22.15 20.55
N ALA A 75 17.68 -21.30 21.37
CA ALA A 75 19.14 -21.22 21.43
C ALA A 75 19.70 -22.49 22.12
N LYS A 76 20.94 -22.85 21.79
CA LYS A 76 21.57 -24.09 22.27
C LYS A 76 21.53 -24.27 23.79
N ASP A 77 21.63 -23.16 24.51
CA ASP A 77 21.75 -23.17 25.98
C ASP A 77 20.45 -22.77 26.69
N ASP A 78 19.36 -22.54 25.96
CA ASP A 78 18.10 -22.13 26.53
C ASP A 78 17.22 -23.34 26.87
N VAL A 79 16.44 -23.18 27.94
CA VAL A 79 15.35 -24.10 28.26
C VAL A 79 14.19 -23.80 27.29
N TRP A 80 13.63 -24.85 26.70
CA TRP A 80 12.51 -24.70 25.79
C TRP A 80 11.29 -24.11 26.51
N ASN A 81 10.74 -23.03 25.97
CA ASN A 81 9.51 -22.42 26.45
C ASN A 81 8.62 -22.13 25.24
N THR A 82 7.54 -22.94 25.12
CA THR A 82 6.61 -22.86 24.00
C THR A 82 5.92 -21.50 23.93
N ASP A 83 5.52 -20.92 25.07
CA ASP A 83 4.82 -19.64 25.11
C ASP A 83 5.71 -18.50 24.65
N LYS A 84 6.96 -18.49 25.08
CA LYS A 84 7.96 -17.53 24.60
C LYS A 84 8.21 -17.70 23.10
N GLY A 85 8.31 -18.95 22.65
CA GLY A 85 8.49 -19.27 21.24
C GLY A 85 7.34 -18.76 20.36
N ARG A 86 6.10 -18.97 20.81
CA ARG A 86 4.90 -18.45 20.14
C ARG A 86 4.93 -16.92 20.05
N HIS A 87 5.24 -16.26 21.16
CA HIS A 87 5.30 -14.80 21.22
C HIS A 87 6.36 -14.23 20.26
N VAL A 88 7.55 -14.81 20.26
CA VAL A 88 8.64 -14.39 19.35
C VAL A 88 8.27 -14.64 17.89
N ALA A 89 7.72 -15.81 17.56
CA ALA A 89 7.32 -16.15 16.20
C ALA A 89 6.20 -15.21 15.70
N SER A 90 5.21 -14.95 16.55
CA SER A 90 4.11 -14.05 16.24
C SER A 90 4.60 -12.61 15.99
N THR A 91 5.50 -12.12 16.84
CA THR A 91 6.09 -10.79 16.70
C THR A 91 6.88 -10.67 15.40
N LYS A 92 7.68 -11.69 15.07
CA LYS A 92 8.45 -11.70 13.80
C LYS A 92 7.53 -11.73 12.59
N ALA A 93 6.46 -12.51 12.63
CA ALA A 93 5.47 -12.54 11.54
C ALA A 93 4.79 -11.18 11.37
N SER A 94 4.39 -10.54 12.46
CA SER A 94 3.79 -9.20 12.45
C SER A 94 4.74 -8.14 11.89
N MET A 95 6.01 -8.18 12.27
CA MET A 95 7.02 -7.26 11.73
C MET A 95 7.18 -7.42 10.22
N LYS A 96 7.18 -8.65 9.72
CA LYS A 96 7.23 -8.92 8.28
C LYS A 96 5.99 -8.38 7.57
N ALA A 97 4.82 -8.53 8.18
CA ALA A 97 3.56 -8.00 7.64
C ALA A 97 3.61 -6.48 7.53
N TYR A 98 4.06 -5.79 8.57
CA TYR A 98 4.19 -4.33 8.56
C TYR A 98 5.24 -3.84 7.57
N ARG A 99 6.33 -4.58 7.34
CA ARG A 99 7.30 -4.23 6.30
C ARG A 99 6.70 -4.32 4.90
N LYS A 100 5.91 -5.36 4.64
CA LYS A 100 5.19 -5.51 3.36
C LYS A 100 4.15 -4.40 3.18
N TYR A 101 3.41 -4.10 4.23
CA TYR A 101 2.45 -3.01 4.27
C TYR A 101 3.11 -1.65 3.96
N LEU A 102 4.27 -1.39 4.58
CA LEU A 102 5.02 -0.15 4.34
C LEU A 102 5.45 -0.02 2.89
N LYS A 103 5.99 -1.09 2.29
CA LYS A 103 6.37 -1.09 0.87
C LYS A 103 5.19 -0.77 -0.03
N LEU A 104 4.05 -1.32 0.31
CA LEU A 104 2.79 -1.14 -0.39
C LEU A 104 2.32 0.31 -0.34
N ALA A 105 2.29 0.87 0.86
CA ALA A 105 1.91 2.25 1.09
C ALA A 105 2.83 3.22 0.33
N LYS A 106 4.13 2.94 0.32
CA LYS A 106 5.10 3.75 -0.43
C LYS A 106 4.86 3.70 -1.93
N LYS A 107 4.55 2.53 -2.48
CA LYS A 107 4.21 2.40 -3.92
C LYS A 107 2.97 3.18 -4.29
N MET A 108 1.93 3.09 -3.45
CA MET A 108 0.70 3.86 -3.65
C MET A 108 0.97 5.37 -3.59
N SER A 109 1.75 5.80 -2.61
CA SER A 109 2.12 7.21 -2.47
C SER A 109 2.85 7.75 -3.69
N LYS A 110 3.78 6.97 -4.25
CA LYS A 110 4.50 7.36 -5.48
C LYS A 110 3.57 7.47 -6.68
N ALA A 111 2.61 6.55 -6.82
CA ALA A 111 1.64 6.59 -7.91
C ALA A 111 0.76 7.84 -7.81
N PHE A 112 0.28 8.16 -6.62
CA PHE A 112 -0.50 9.37 -6.38
C PHE A 112 0.28 10.65 -6.66
N LYS A 113 1.54 10.68 -6.27
CA LYS A 113 2.40 11.84 -6.53
C LYS A 113 2.56 12.09 -8.01
N LYS A 114 2.73 11.04 -8.82
CA LYS A 114 2.82 11.17 -10.28
C LYS A 114 1.55 11.75 -10.86
N ILE A 115 0.39 11.28 -10.42
CA ILE A 115 -0.91 11.81 -10.85
C ILE A 115 -1.03 13.27 -10.48
N GLU A 116 -0.69 13.64 -9.26
CA GLU A 116 -0.69 15.01 -8.77
C GLU A 116 0.21 15.90 -9.62
N ASP A 117 1.44 15.47 -9.90
CA ASP A 117 2.39 16.22 -10.71
C ASP A 117 1.88 16.42 -12.14
N THR A 118 1.25 15.41 -12.72
CA THR A 118 0.63 15.50 -14.04
C THR A 118 -0.49 16.53 -14.06
N LEU A 119 -1.35 16.52 -13.04
CA LEU A 119 -2.45 17.47 -12.93
C LEU A 119 -1.95 18.89 -12.72
N LYS A 120 -0.92 19.09 -11.90
CA LYS A 120 -0.29 20.40 -11.72
C LYS A 120 0.28 20.95 -13.03
N THR A 121 0.96 20.10 -13.79
CA THR A 121 1.48 20.47 -15.11
C THR A 121 0.35 20.85 -16.07
N THR A 122 -0.74 20.07 -16.06
CA THR A 122 -1.93 20.33 -16.88
C THR A 122 -2.54 21.68 -16.55
N VAL A 123 -2.64 22.05 -15.27
CA VAL A 123 -3.15 23.36 -14.84
C VAL A 123 -2.26 24.48 -15.40
N ILE A 124 -0.94 24.36 -15.24
CA ILE A 124 0.02 25.36 -15.74
C ILE A 124 -0.10 25.54 -17.24
N MET A 125 -0.14 24.45 -17.99
CA MET A 125 -0.26 24.48 -19.45
C MET A 125 -1.59 25.08 -19.91
N SER A 126 -2.68 24.73 -19.20
CA SER A 126 -4.01 25.31 -19.50
C SER A 126 -4.03 26.82 -19.31
N LEU A 127 -3.40 27.32 -18.24
CA LEU A 127 -3.28 28.78 -18.02
C LEU A 127 -2.47 29.45 -19.10
N ARG A 128 -1.37 28.87 -19.56
CA ARG A 128 -0.55 29.38 -20.66
C ARG A 128 -1.35 29.45 -21.96
N PHE A 129 -2.12 28.41 -22.27
CA PHE A 129 -2.96 28.39 -23.46
C PHE A 129 -4.06 29.44 -23.40
N LEU A 130 -4.68 29.66 -22.25
CA LEU A 130 -5.70 30.70 -22.08
C LEU A 130 -5.13 32.08 -22.29
N VAL A 131 -3.96 32.36 -21.75
CA VAL A 131 -3.28 33.66 -21.97
C VAL A 131 -2.98 33.87 -23.45
N ARG A 132 -2.43 32.84 -24.13
CA ARG A 132 -2.11 32.87 -25.54
C ARG A 132 -3.34 33.17 -26.41
N GLU A 133 -4.44 32.46 -26.16
CA GLU A 133 -5.68 32.66 -26.89
C GLU A 133 -6.30 34.02 -26.61
N GLY A 134 -6.19 34.50 -25.37
CA GLY A 134 -6.63 35.84 -25.00
C GLY A 134 -5.89 36.96 -25.77
N VAL A 135 -4.56 36.80 -25.90
CA VAL A 135 -3.74 37.74 -26.71
C VAL A 135 -4.13 37.68 -28.18
N HIS A 136 -4.34 36.47 -28.71
CA HIS A 136 -4.77 36.28 -30.10
C HIS A 136 -6.14 36.93 -30.36
N LEU A 137 -7.10 36.73 -29.47
CA LEU A 137 -8.42 37.33 -29.57
C LEU A 137 -8.34 38.85 -29.55
N ALA A 138 -7.54 39.43 -28.67
CA ALA A 138 -7.33 40.89 -28.62
C ALA A 138 -6.77 41.43 -29.93
N LYS A 139 -5.82 40.75 -30.57
CA LYS A 139 -5.27 41.11 -31.87
C LYS A 139 -6.34 41.06 -32.96
N LEU A 140 -7.17 40.03 -32.99
CA LEU A 140 -8.25 39.93 -33.98
C LEU A 140 -9.27 41.03 -33.83
N GLN A 141 -9.63 41.44 -32.62
CA GLN A 141 -10.57 42.50 -32.33
C GLN A 141 -10.02 43.86 -32.76
N THR A 142 -8.73 44.11 -32.66
CA THR A 142 -8.12 45.36 -33.12
C THR A 142 -7.98 45.40 -34.63
N GLN A 143 -7.90 44.29 -35.34
CA GLN A 143 -7.79 44.21 -36.78
C GLN A 143 -9.13 44.47 -37.52
N THR A 144 -10.25 44.33 -36.81
CA THR A 144 -11.59 44.48 -37.39
C THR A 144 -12.13 45.91 -37.36
N LYS A 145 -11.34 46.85 -36.91
CA LYS A 145 -11.71 48.27 -36.93
C LYS A 145 -11.37 48.93 -38.25
#